data_a488a2352dfbf925d5ab7959efb1caf7
#
_entry.id   a488a2352dfbf925d5ab7959efb1caf7
#
_cell.length_a   1.000
_cell.length_b   1.000
_cell.length_c   1.000
_cell.angle_alpha   90.00
_cell.angle_beta   90.00
_cell.angle_gamma   90.00
#
_symmetry.space_group_name_H-M   'P 1'
#
loop_
_entity.id
_entity.type
_entity.pdbx_description
1 polymer ?
#
loop_
_entity_poly.entity_id
_entity_poly.type
_entity_poly.pdbx_seq_one_letter_code
_entity_poly.pdbx_strand_id
1 'polypeptide(L)'
;MHDPFAMRPFFGYNAGQYLAHWLTIGEREGARLPRIFHVNWFLKDAAGRYVWPGFGHNARVLAWICSRVGGEDNARSTPVGLVPREGALDLDGLPSVSYSDLFSVSRPFWEKEVRELRGYYEENFGEDLPKEVMEELEALEERVKKM
;
A
#
# COMPACT_ATOMS: atom_id res chain seq x y z
N MET A 1 -2.62 -6.08 9.44
CA MET A 1 -4.03 -6.29 9.00
C MET A 1 -4.05 -6.10 7.51
N HIS A 2 -4.48 -7.13 6.78
CA HIS A 2 -4.51 -7.13 5.31
C HIS A 2 -5.87 -6.67 4.74
N ASP A 3 -6.83 -6.36 5.62
CA ASP A 3 -8.15 -5.86 5.25
C ASP A 3 -8.04 -4.39 4.82
N PRO A 4 -8.14 -4.08 3.52
CA PRO A 4 -8.11 -2.70 3.05
C PRO A 4 -9.26 -1.94 3.69
N PHE A 5 -8.96 -0.81 4.29
CA PHE A 5 -9.91 0.08 4.97
C PHE A 5 -10.51 -0.46 6.28
N ALA A 6 -10.12 -1.64 6.77
CA ALA A 6 -10.67 -2.29 7.96
C ALA A 6 -12.21 -2.36 7.94
N MET A 7 -12.80 -2.60 6.79
CA MET A 7 -14.27 -2.51 6.57
C MET A 7 -14.97 -3.86 6.66
N ARG A 8 -14.24 -4.96 6.46
CA ARG A 8 -14.85 -6.30 6.35
C ARG A 8 -15.76 -6.70 7.52
N PRO A 9 -15.45 -6.38 8.78
CA PRO A 9 -16.34 -6.70 9.90
C PRO A 9 -17.70 -5.98 9.85
N PHE A 10 -17.82 -4.95 9.03
CA PHE A 10 -19.01 -4.11 8.91
C PHE A 10 -19.87 -4.43 7.68
N PHE A 11 -19.45 -5.36 6.84
CA PHE A 11 -20.22 -5.75 5.67
C PHE A 11 -21.40 -6.65 6.07
N GLY A 12 -22.58 -6.30 5.60
CA GLY A 12 -23.78 -7.13 5.70
C GLY A 12 -23.95 -8.10 4.51
N TYR A 13 -22.93 -8.21 3.61
CA TYR A 13 -22.93 -9.04 2.42
C TYR A 13 -21.50 -9.46 2.08
N ASN A 14 -21.33 -10.26 1.03
CA ASN A 14 -20.03 -10.78 0.63
C ASN A 14 -19.02 -9.68 0.26
N ALA A 15 -17.86 -9.70 0.89
CA ALA A 15 -16.81 -8.71 0.65
C ALA A 15 -16.18 -8.82 -0.75
N GLY A 16 -16.19 -10.00 -1.36
CA GLY A 16 -15.75 -10.19 -2.76
C GLY A 16 -16.65 -9.44 -3.74
N GLN A 17 -17.97 -9.45 -3.51
CA GLN A 17 -18.92 -8.67 -4.31
C GLN A 17 -18.65 -7.15 -4.18
N TYR A 18 -18.26 -6.69 -3.00
CA TYR A 18 -17.87 -5.30 -2.80
C TYR A 18 -16.62 -4.93 -3.59
N LEU A 19 -15.59 -5.78 -3.57
CA LEU A 19 -14.37 -5.57 -4.36
C LEU A 19 -14.67 -5.60 -5.87
N ALA A 20 -15.50 -6.55 -6.33
CA ALA A 20 -15.94 -6.60 -7.73
C ALA A 20 -16.66 -5.32 -8.14
N HIS A 21 -17.53 -4.80 -7.28
CA HIS A 21 -18.21 -3.52 -7.52
C HIS A 21 -17.22 -2.35 -7.65
N TRP A 22 -16.18 -2.30 -6.84
CA TRP A 22 -15.14 -1.28 -6.95
C TRP A 22 -14.41 -1.34 -8.29
N LEU A 23 -14.07 -2.53 -8.76
CA LEU A 23 -13.43 -2.72 -10.06
C LEU A 23 -14.32 -2.22 -11.19
N THR A 24 -15.62 -2.57 -11.18
CA THR A 24 -16.55 -2.14 -12.23
C THR A 24 -16.76 -0.62 -12.28
N ILE A 25 -16.54 0.12 -11.19
CA ILE A 25 -16.60 1.58 -11.19
C ILE A 25 -15.51 2.16 -12.10
N GLY A 26 -14.32 1.54 -12.09
CA GLY A 26 -13.18 1.96 -12.93
C GLY A 26 -13.41 1.75 -14.43
N GLU A 27 -14.25 0.79 -14.80
CA GLU A 27 -14.55 0.44 -16.18
C GLU A 27 -15.61 1.34 -16.84
N ARG A 28 -16.29 2.17 -16.05
CA ARG A 28 -17.35 3.05 -16.56
C ARG A 28 -16.75 4.12 -17.47
N GLU A 29 -17.40 4.35 -18.62
CA GLU A 29 -17.02 5.44 -19.52
C GLU A 29 -17.01 6.79 -18.78
N GLY A 30 -15.92 7.54 -18.92
CA GLY A 30 -15.74 8.82 -18.25
C GLY A 30 -15.46 8.74 -16.75
N ALA A 31 -15.20 7.56 -16.19
CA ALA A 31 -14.85 7.39 -14.76
C ALA A 31 -13.63 8.24 -14.38
N ARG A 32 -13.75 9.03 -13.32
CA ARG A 32 -12.65 9.78 -12.71
C ARG A 32 -12.38 9.22 -11.32
N LEU A 33 -11.48 8.24 -11.26
CA LEU A 33 -11.15 7.60 -10.01
C LEU A 33 -10.20 8.46 -9.15
N PRO A 34 -10.37 8.45 -7.82
CA PRO A 34 -9.39 9.03 -6.92
C PRO A 34 -8.08 8.24 -6.99
N ARG A 35 -6.95 8.89 -6.72
CA ARG A 35 -5.70 8.18 -6.46
C ARG A 35 -5.73 7.60 -5.05
N ILE A 36 -5.29 6.35 -4.91
CA ILE A 36 -5.26 5.64 -3.64
C ILE A 36 -3.82 5.53 -3.17
N PHE A 37 -3.59 5.82 -1.89
CA PHE A 37 -2.29 5.75 -1.24
C PHE A 37 -2.36 4.81 -0.05
N HIS A 38 -1.38 3.92 0.06
CA HIS A 38 -1.19 3.11 1.25
C HIS A 38 -0.18 3.77 2.17
N VAL A 39 -0.52 3.96 3.44
CA VAL A 39 0.35 4.57 4.43
C VAL A 39 0.45 3.66 5.66
N ASN A 40 1.67 3.35 6.10
CA ASN A 40 1.92 2.62 7.33
C ASN A 40 2.47 3.56 8.42
N TRP A 41 1.60 4.08 9.26
CA TRP A 41 1.97 4.93 10.39
C TRP A 41 2.72 4.17 11.50
N PHE A 42 2.65 2.85 11.51
CA PHE A 42 3.11 1.99 12.59
C PHE A 42 4.30 1.11 12.19
N LEU A 43 5.07 1.53 11.17
CA LEU A 43 6.30 0.84 10.78
C LEU A 43 7.25 0.76 11.98
N LYS A 44 7.77 -0.43 12.24
CA LYS A 44 8.71 -0.70 13.33
C LYS A 44 10.07 -1.11 12.80
N ASP A 45 11.11 -0.71 13.53
CA ASP A 45 12.46 -1.20 13.32
C ASP A 45 12.66 -2.63 13.89
N ALA A 46 13.85 -3.18 13.72
CA ALA A 46 14.19 -4.52 14.22
C ALA A 46 14.12 -4.63 15.76
N ALA A 47 14.19 -3.52 16.50
CA ALA A 47 14.04 -3.46 17.94
C ALA A 47 12.58 -3.28 18.38
N GLY A 48 11.63 -3.25 17.44
CA GLY A 48 10.20 -3.08 17.71
C GLY A 48 9.77 -1.63 18.00
N ARG A 49 10.64 -0.63 17.81
CA ARG A 49 10.34 0.79 18.01
C ARG A 49 9.70 1.36 16.75
N TYR A 50 8.78 2.27 16.92
CA TYR A 50 8.18 2.98 15.79
C TYR A 50 9.22 3.85 15.07
N VAL A 51 9.32 3.68 13.76
CA VAL A 51 10.22 4.47 12.91
C VAL A 51 9.65 5.87 12.68
N TRP A 52 8.35 5.96 12.39
CA TRP A 52 7.70 7.25 12.20
C TRP A 52 7.36 7.91 13.52
N PRO A 53 7.69 9.19 13.74
CA PRO A 53 7.54 9.85 15.03
C PRO A 53 6.07 10.15 15.40
N GLY A 54 5.14 9.99 14.47
CA GLY A 54 3.71 10.03 14.76
C GLY A 54 3.00 11.32 14.39
N PHE A 55 1.93 11.58 15.07
CA PHE A 55 0.82 12.45 14.69
C PHE A 55 1.21 13.84 14.19
N GLY A 56 2.08 14.58 14.88
CA GLY A 56 2.48 15.94 14.49
C GLY A 56 3.22 16.03 13.16
N HIS A 57 3.80 14.91 12.69
CA HIS A 57 4.58 14.84 11.45
C HIS A 57 3.82 14.24 10.28
N ASN A 58 2.60 13.74 10.49
CA ASN A 58 1.79 13.13 9.45
C ASN A 58 1.47 14.11 8.31
N ALA A 59 1.40 15.42 8.59
CA ALA A 59 1.19 16.45 7.59
C ALA A 59 2.25 16.45 6.48
N ARG A 60 3.48 16.00 6.76
CA ARG A 60 4.56 15.88 5.76
C ARG A 60 4.23 14.84 4.68
N VAL A 61 3.66 13.70 5.10
CA VAL A 61 3.19 12.65 4.18
C VAL A 61 2.00 13.15 3.36
N LEU A 62 1.05 13.85 4.01
CA LEU A 62 -0.10 14.44 3.32
C LEU A 62 0.33 15.50 2.30
N ALA A 63 1.34 16.33 2.64
CA ALA A 63 1.91 17.30 1.70
C ALA A 63 2.50 16.61 0.46
N TRP A 64 3.27 15.51 0.64
CA TRP A 64 3.77 14.72 -0.47
C TRP A 64 2.64 14.12 -1.32
N ILE A 65 1.58 13.58 -0.68
CA ILE A 65 0.41 13.05 -1.38
C ILE A 65 -0.27 14.14 -2.22
N CYS A 66 -0.50 15.34 -1.67
CA CYS A 66 -1.10 16.45 -2.39
C CYS A 66 -0.25 16.87 -3.59
N SER A 67 1.06 17.01 -3.41
CA SER A 67 2.02 17.30 -4.48
C SER A 67 1.95 16.23 -5.60
N ARG A 68 1.93 14.94 -5.23
CA ARG A 68 1.80 13.83 -6.17
C ARG A 68 0.47 13.84 -6.93
N VAL A 69 -0.64 14.16 -6.26
CA VAL A 69 -1.96 14.33 -6.87
C VAL A 69 -1.96 15.53 -7.83
N GLY A 70 -1.25 16.60 -7.47
CA GLY A 70 -1.04 17.79 -8.30
C GLY A 70 -0.22 17.54 -9.57
N GLY A 71 0.39 16.36 -9.72
CA GLY A 71 1.11 15.97 -10.94
C GLY A 71 2.64 16.06 -10.84
N GLU A 72 3.20 16.38 -9.68
CA GLU A 72 4.66 16.40 -9.52
C GLU A 72 5.28 15.01 -9.68
N ASP A 73 6.41 14.94 -10.38
CA ASP A 73 7.20 13.71 -10.53
C ASP A 73 8.15 13.54 -9.35
N ASN A 74 7.58 13.19 -8.20
CA ASN A 74 8.27 13.08 -6.92
C ASN A 74 8.27 11.64 -6.35
N ALA A 75 8.05 10.64 -7.20
CA ALA A 75 8.04 9.23 -6.84
C ALA A 75 9.08 8.43 -7.64
N ARG A 76 9.53 7.33 -7.06
CA ARG A 76 10.31 6.29 -7.75
C ARG A 76 9.54 4.99 -7.81
N SER A 77 9.73 4.23 -8.90
CA SER A 77 9.14 2.90 -9.05
C SER A 77 9.92 1.87 -8.23
N THR A 78 9.18 0.96 -7.63
CA THR A 78 9.71 -0.21 -6.92
C THR A 78 8.89 -1.45 -7.28
N PRO A 79 9.35 -2.66 -6.99
CA PRO A 79 8.55 -3.87 -7.20
C PRO A 79 7.19 -3.86 -6.50
N VAL A 80 7.07 -3.10 -5.41
CA VAL A 80 5.84 -3.03 -4.61
C VAL A 80 4.98 -1.81 -4.91
N GLY A 81 5.38 -0.98 -5.86
CA GLY A 81 4.65 0.22 -6.27
C GLY A 81 5.50 1.49 -6.22
N LEU A 82 4.83 2.63 -6.28
CA LEU A 82 5.47 3.94 -6.26
C LEU A 82 5.67 4.40 -4.80
N VAL A 83 6.91 4.76 -4.47
CA VAL A 83 7.26 5.36 -3.17
C VAL A 83 7.84 6.76 -3.39
N PRO A 84 7.86 7.63 -2.37
CA PRO A 84 8.54 8.93 -2.46
C PRO A 84 9.96 8.76 -2.98
N ARG A 85 10.39 9.66 -3.88
CA ARG A 85 11.80 9.76 -4.27
C ARG A 85 12.61 10.33 -3.09
N GLU A 86 13.89 10.00 -3.00
CA GLU A 86 14.76 10.56 -1.97
C GLU A 86 14.74 12.10 -2.05
N GLY A 87 14.57 12.76 -0.92
CA GLY A 87 14.39 14.20 -0.82
C GLY A 87 12.96 14.71 -1.12
N ALA A 88 12.04 13.87 -1.62
CA ALA A 88 10.68 14.30 -1.91
C ALA A 88 9.76 14.32 -0.69
N LEU A 89 10.08 13.56 0.34
CA LEU A 89 9.43 13.66 1.65
C LEU A 89 10.30 14.52 2.56
N ASP A 90 9.73 15.57 3.12
CA ASP A 90 10.43 16.43 4.08
C ASP A 90 10.72 15.67 5.38
N LEU A 91 12.00 15.45 5.68
CA LEU A 91 12.50 14.81 6.90
C LEU A 91 13.32 15.77 7.77
N ASP A 92 13.33 17.05 7.46
CA ASP A 92 14.08 18.05 8.22
C ASP A 92 13.61 18.10 9.68
N GLY A 93 14.58 18.14 10.59
CA GLY A 93 14.29 18.10 12.03
C GLY A 93 13.89 16.72 12.58
N LEU A 94 14.01 15.64 11.79
CA LEU A 94 13.77 14.27 12.20
C LEU A 94 15.06 13.44 12.19
N PRO A 95 16.02 13.68 13.09
CA PRO A 95 17.36 13.08 13.04
C PRO A 95 17.35 11.55 13.23
N SER A 96 16.29 10.99 13.80
CA SER A 96 16.13 9.55 14.03
C SER A 96 15.41 8.83 12.87
N VAL A 97 15.04 9.55 11.82
CA VAL A 97 14.30 8.98 10.67
C VAL A 97 15.13 9.14 9.41
N SER A 98 15.51 8.02 8.79
CA SER A 98 16.17 8.05 7.49
C SER A 98 15.24 7.64 6.36
N TYR A 99 15.54 8.10 5.15
CA TYR A 99 14.82 7.69 3.96
C TYR A 99 14.86 6.16 3.76
N SER A 100 16.01 5.55 4.01
CA SER A 100 16.19 4.09 3.86
C SER A 100 15.35 3.31 4.86
N ASP A 101 15.19 3.80 6.10
CA ASP A 101 14.36 3.12 7.10
C ASP A 101 12.89 3.10 6.70
N LEU A 102 12.42 4.16 6.01
CA LEU A 102 11.04 4.29 5.58
C LEU A 102 10.73 3.53 4.27
N PHE A 103 11.65 3.54 3.31
CA PHE A 103 11.37 3.16 1.92
C PHE A 103 12.29 2.08 1.34
N SER A 104 13.05 1.37 2.19
CA SER A 104 13.75 0.17 1.73
C SER A 104 12.75 -0.94 1.42
N VAL A 105 12.98 -1.63 0.29
CA VAL A 105 12.16 -2.75 -0.14
C VAL A 105 12.98 -4.03 0.03
N SER A 106 12.69 -4.76 1.10
CA SER A 106 13.40 -5.99 1.46
C SER A 106 12.75 -7.19 0.79
N ARG A 107 13.49 -7.91 -0.07
CA ARG A 107 12.99 -9.12 -0.72
C ARG A 107 12.49 -10.18 0.27
N PRO A 108 13.23 -10.56 1.34
CA PRO A 108 12.74 -11.56 2.29
C PRO A 108 11.44 -11.16 3.00
N PHE A 109 11.29 -9.86 3.30
CA PHE A 109 10.06 -9.33 3.87
C PHE A 109 8.89 -9.50 2.90
N TRP A 110 9.06 -9.08 1.65
CA TRP A 110 7.99 -9.11 0.65
C TRP A 110 7.64 -10.52 0.19
N GLU A 111 8.60 -11.44 0.13
CA GLU A 111 8.32 -12.86 -0.12
C GLU A 111 7.44 -13.47 0.98
N LYS A 112 7.63 -13.06 2.23
CA LYS A 112 6.76 -13.46 3.34
C LYS A 112 5.38 -12.82 3.22
N GLU A 113 5.33 -11.51 2.98
CA GLU A 113 4.09 -10.73 2.87
C GLU A 113 3.19 -11.26 1.75
N VAL A 114 3.73 -11.57 0.58
CA VAL A 114 2.97 -12.16 -0.53
C VAL A 114 2.33 -13.50 -0.15
N ARG A 115 3.06 -14.35 0.59
CA ARG A 115 2.48 -15.62 1.07
C ARG A 115 1.36 -15.39 2.08
N GLU A 116 1.54 -14.44 2.99
CA GLU A 116 0.52 -14.08 3.98
C GLU A 116 -0.72 -13.47 3.32
N LEU A 117 -0.55 -12.62 2.31
CA LEU A 117 -1.65 -12.06 1.52
C LEU A 117 -2.42 -13.15 0.77
N ARG A 118 -1.72 -14.11 0.17
CA ARG A 118 -2.37 -15.24 -0.53
C ARG A 118 -3.23 -16.04 0.43
N GLY A 119 -2.66 -16.46 1.58
CA GLY A 119 -3.41 -17.17 2.61
C GLY A 119 -4.62 -16.37 3.12
N TYR A 120 -4.44 -15.06 3.33
CA TYR A 120 -5.53 -14.18 3.74
C TYR A 120 -6.68 -14.16 2.72
N TYR A 121 -6.38 -14.05 1.42
CA TYR A 121 -7.40 -14.05 0.38
C TYR A 121 -8.10 -15.41 0.26
N GLU A 122 -7.35 -16.50 0.29
CA GLU A 122 -7.90 -17.86 0.24
C GLU A 122 -8.83 -18.16 1.41
N GLU A 123 -8.43 -17.80 2.64
CA GLU A 123 -9.21 -18.05 3.85
C GLU A 123 -10.47 -17.16 3.97
N ASN A 124 -10.41 -15.95 3.44
CA ASN A 124 -11.45 -14.96 3.72
C ASN A 124 -12.39 -14.67 2.56
N PHE A 125 -12.00 -15.02 1.34
CA PHE A 125 -12.80 -14.78 0.14
C PHE A 125 -13.04 -16.07 -0.66
N GLY A 126 -12.08 -16.99 -0.69
CA GLY A 126 -12.21 -18.21 -1.48
C GLY A 126 -12.54 -17.92 -2.95
N GLU A 127 -13.60 -18.58 -3.44
CA GLU A 127 -14.07 -18.43 -4.84
C GLU A 127 -14.71 -17.05 -5.13
N ASP A 128 -15.05 -16.27 -4.10
CA ASP A 128 -15.66 -14.96 -4.26
C ASP A 128 -14.65 -13.84 -4.51
N LEU A 129 -13.34 -14.13 -4.44
CA LEU A 129 -12.30 -13.14 -4.74
C LEU A 129 -12.34 -12.78 -6.21
N PRO A 130 -12.45 -11.49 -6.59
CA PRO A 130 -12.33 -11.09 -7.98
C PRO A 130 -11.00 -11.54 -8.58
N LYS A 131 -11.06 -12.05 -9.81
CA LYS A 131 -9.91 -12.57 -10.56
C LYS A 131 -8.80 -11.51 -10.67
N GLU A 132 -9.16 -10.27 -10.91
CA GLU A 132 -8.24 -9.14 -11.07
C GLU A 132 -7.40 -8.89 -9.80
N VAL A 133 -7.95 -9.15 -8.61
CA VAL A 133 -7.22 -9.03 -7.34
C VAL A 133 -6.18 -10.14 -7.22
N MET A 134 -6.53 -11.35 -7.64
CA MET A 134 -5.57 -12.47 -7.65
C MET A 134 -4.46 -12.25 -8.69
N GLU A 135 -4.81 -11.77 -9.87
CA GLU A 135 -3.85 -11.42 -10.93
C GLU A 135 -2.84 -10.35 -10.47
N GLU A 136 -3.30 -9.34 -9.72
CA GLU A 136 -2.40 -8.34 -9.12
C GLU A 136 -1.48 -8.93 -8.04
N LEU A 137 -1.98 -9.85 -7.23
CA LEU A 137 -1.14 -10.56 -6.26
C LEU A 137 -0.06 -11.40 -6.95
N GLU A 138 -0.41 -12.13 -8.02
CA GLU A 138 0.54 -12.90 -8.83
C GLU A 138 1.57 -11.99 -9.50
N ALA A 139 1.14 -10.86 -10.04
CA ALA A 139 2.04 -9.86 -10.61
C ALA A 139 3.00 -9.28 -9.57
N LEU A 140 2.53 -9.03 -8.34
CA LEU A 140 3.38 -8.60 -7.22
C LEU A 140 4.41 -9.69 -6.88
N GLU A 141 3.99 -10.94 -6.79
CA GLU A 141 4.88 -12.08 -6.52
C GLU A 141 6.00 -12.17 -7.56
N GLU A 142 5.66 -12.04 -8.84
CA GLU A 142 6.64 -12.07 -9.92
C GLU A 142 7.61 -10.88 -9.87
N ARG A 143 7.15 -9.70 -9.51
CA ARG A 143 8.02 -8.52 -9.31
C ARG A 143 8.98 -8.73 -8.13
N VAL A 144 8.50 -9.32 -7.04
CA VAL A 144 9.31 -9.62 -5.86
C VAL A 144 10.36 -10.68 -6.14
N LYS A 145 10.03 -11.73 -6.91
CA LYS A 145 11.00 -12.77 -7.34
C LYS A 145 12.16 -12.20 -8.17
N LYS A 146 11.93 -11.12 -8.90
CA LYS A 146 12.92 -10.47 -9.78
C LYS A 146 13.79 -9.43 -9.06
N MET A 147 13.58 -9.19 -7.77
CA MET A 147 14.46 -8.35 -6.94
C MET A 147 15.80 -9.05 -6.69
#